data_9a6e50a82dcd69aad04a8cf734b466c6
#
_entry.id   9a6e50a82dcd69aad04a8cf734b466c6
#
_cell.length_a   1.000
_cell.length_b   1.000
_cell.length_c   1.000
_cell.angle_alpha   90.00
_cell.angle_beta   90.00
_cell.angle_gamma   90.00
#
_symmetry.space_group_name_H-M   'P 1'
#
loop_
_entity.id
_entity.type
_entity.pdbx_description
1 polymer ?
#
loop_
_entity_poly.entity_id
_entity_poly.type
_entity_poly.pdbx_seq_one_letter_code
_entity_poly.pdbx_strand_id
1 'polypeptide(L)' 'STDKYKEFIRLEVAKLKDRSIAALDKVLGEGEGTRVYKSYGNSTKALLTVIGLLQKELGELMIERKKTADNYYKNKHKKK' A
#
# COMPACT_ATOMS: atom_id res chain seq x y z
N SER A 1 15.94 16.90 23.22
CA SER A 1 15.54 18.27 22.90
C SER A 1 14.47 18.28 21.80
N THR A 2 13.67 19.32 21.75
CA THR A 2 12.60 19.50 20.79
C THR A 2 13.12 19.47 19.34
N ASP A 3 14.30 20.05 19.09
CA ASP A 3 14.89 20.10 17.78
C ASP A 3 15.31 18.74 17.25
N LYS A 4 15.89 17.91 18.12
CA LYS A 4 16.27 16.53 17.78
C LYS A 4 15.03 15.69 17.45
N TYR A 5 13.95 15.89 18.20
CA TYR A 5 12.70 15.18 17.98
C TYR A 5 12.08 15.57 16.63
N LYS A 6 12.07 16.84 16.30
CA LYS A 6 11.55 17.34 15.01
C LYS A 6 12.37 16.80 13.84
N GLU A 7 13.69 16.75 14.00
CA GLU A 7 14.58 16.20 12.97
C GLU A 7 14.34 14.72 12.78
N PHE A 8 14.18 13.97 13.88
CA PHE A 8 13.86 12.55 13.83
C PHE A 8 12.57 12.30 13.04
N ILE A 9 11.51 13.05 13.35
CA ILE A 9 10.22 12.93 12.66
C ILE A 9 10.36 13.25 11.17
N ARG A 10 11.11 14.30 10.83
CA ARG A 10 11.33 14.68 9.44
C ARG A 10 12.02 13.56 8.66
N LEU A 11 13.03 12.91 9.24
CA LEU A 11 13.73 11.80 8.62
C LEU A 11 12.80 10.58 8.44
N GLU A 12 11.98 10.29 9.45
CA GLU A 12 11.05 9.17 9.38
C GLU A 12 9.96 9.41 8.32
N VAL A 13 9.47 10.64 8.21
CA VAL A 13 8.49 11.00 7.17
C VAL A 13 9.10 10.87 5.78
N ALA A 14 10.35 11.29 5.60
CA ALA A 14 11.05 11.15 4.32
C ALA A 14 11.23 9.68 3.93
N LYS A 15 11.61 8.83 4.87
CA LYS A 15 11.72 7.38 4.64
C LYS A 15 10.37 6.78 4.27
N LEU A 16 9.33 7.18 4.95
CA LEU A 16 7.97 6.71 4.69
C LEU A 16 7.51 7.10 3.29
N LYS A 17 7.80 8.33 2.88
CA LYS A 17 7.52 8.81 1.53
C LYS A 17 8.21 7.93 0.48
N ASP A 18 9.51 7.69 0.65
CA ASP A 18 10.29 6.90 -0.31
C ASP A 18 9.79 5.45 -0.40
N ARG A 19 9.48 4.84 0.73
CA ARG A 19 8.90 3.49 0.77
C ARG A 19 7.54 3.45 0.10
N SER A 20 6.75 4.48 0.29
CA SER A 20 5.40 4.59 -0.27
C SER A 20 5.46 4.72 -1.79
N ILE A 21 6.37 5.55 -2.31
CA ILE A 21 6.59 5.69 -3.75
C ILE A 21 7.05 4.35 -4.34
N ALA A 22 7.99 3.68 -3.70
CA ALA A 22 8.47 2.37 -4.14
C ALA A 22 7.36 1.32 -4.17
N ALA A 23 6.49 1.33 -3.17
CA ALA A 23 5.35 0.41 -3.12
C ALA A 23 4.37 0.66 -4.27
N LEU A 24 4.07 1.93 -4.56
CA LEU A 24 3.21 2.28 -5.69
C LEU A 24 3.84 1.89 -7.03
N ASP A 25 5.16 2.05 -7.17
CA ASP A 25 5.87 1.62 -8.38
C ASP A 25 5.71 0.12 -8.61
N LYS A 26 5.73 -0.68 -7.55
CA LYS A 26 5.55 -2.13 -7.67
C LYS A 26 4.14 -2.51 -8.11
N VAL A 27 3.14 -1.77 -7.66
CA VAL A 27 1.73 -2.08 -7.96
C VAL A 27 1.30 -1.50 -9.31
N LEU A 28 1.68 -0.26 -9.59
CA LEU A 28 1.20 0.50 -10.75
C LEU A 28 2.20 0.55 -11.91
N GLY A 29 3.49 0.29 -11.62
CA GLY A 29 4.56 0.36 -12.60
C GLY A 29 5.61 1.38 -12.23
N GLU A 30 6.80 1.24 -12.81
CA GLU A 30 7.94 2.11 -12.54
C GLU A 30 7.60 3.57 -12.85
N GLY A 31 7.91 4.45 -11.90
CA GLY A 31 7.66 5.90 -12.03
C GLY A 31 6.26 6.34 -11.65
N GLU A 32 5.32 5.43 -11.48
CA GLU A 32 3.94 5.79 -11.16
C GLU A 32 3.79 6.33 -9.73
N GLY A 33 4.60 5.83 -8.79
CA GLY A 33 4.59 6.36 -7.42
C GLY A 33 4.95 7.84 -7.36
N THR A 34 5.99 8.24 -8.08
CA THR A 34 6.40 9.64 -8.18
C THR A 34 5.31 10.47 -8.87
N ARG A 35 4.70 9.92 -9.90
CA ARG A 35 3.62 10.59 -10.63
C ARG A 35 2.42 10.88 -9.72
N VAL A 36 2.01 9.90 -8.93
CA VAL A 36 0.93 10.06 -7.95
C VAL A 36 1.31 11.12 -6.92
N TYR A 37 2.53 11.06 -6.39
CA TYR A 37 3.00 12.01 -5.40
C TYR A 37 2.92 13.45 -5.93
N LYS A 38 3.39 13.67 -7.16
CA LYS A 38 3.34 14.99 -7.79
C LYS A 38 1.91 15.44 -8.09
N SER A 39 1.04 14.51 -8.48
CA SER A 39 -0.37 14.80 -8.77
C SER A 39 -1.11 15.37 -7.57
N TYR A 40 -0.72 14.98 -6.36
CA TYR A 40 -1.33 15.47 -5.13
C TYR A 40 -0.52 16.59 -4.48
N GLY A 41 0.24 17.34 -5.28
CA GLY A 41 0.97 18.52 -4.79
C GLY A 41 2.13 18.20 -3.87
N ASN A 42 2.79 17.08 -4.08
CA ASN A 42 3.92 16.62 -3.25
C ASN A 42 3.52 16.44 -1.78
N SER A 43 2.29 15.97 -1.53
CA SER A 43 1.78 15.73 -0.19
C SER A 43 2.01 14.28 0.24
N THR A 44 2.83 14.08 1.25
CA THR A 44 3.05 12.76 1.84
C THR A 44 1.78 12.22 2.47
N LYS A 45 0.98 13.08 3.08
CA LYS A 45 -0.31 12.69 3.68
C LYS A 45 -1.25 12.14 2.62
N ALA A 46 -1.38 12.82 1.48
CA ALA A 46 -2.22 12.35 0.38
C ALA A 46 -1.71 11.03 -0.18
N LEU A 47 -0.40 10.89 -0.32
CA LEU A 47 0.24 9.66 -0.78
C LEU A 47 -0.10 8.47 0.11
N LEU A 48 -0.01 8.66 1.43
CA LEU A 48 -0.35 7.63 2.41
C LEU A 48 -1.83 7.25 2.35
N THR A 49 -2.71 8.23 2.12
CA THR A 49 -4.13 7.98 1.96
C THR A 49 -4.40 7.11 0.74
N VAL A 50 -3.77 7.40 -0.39
CA VAL A 50 -3.89 6.59 -1.61
C VAL A 50 -3.43 5.16 -1.37
N ILE A 51 -2.27 5.00 -0.73
CA ILE A 51 -1.74 3.67 -0.40
C ILE A 51 -2.68 2.90 0.51
N GLY A 52 -3.24 3.57 1.53
CA GLY A 52 -4.20 2.95 2.43
C GLY A 52 -5.43 2.42 1.70
N LEU A 53 -5.96 3.20 0.75
CA LEU A 53 -7.09 2.78 -0.07
C LEU A 53 -6.74 1.58 -0.96
N LEU A 54 -5.57 1.61 -1.60
CA LEU A 54 -5.11 0.51 -2.42
C LEU A 54 -4.90 -0.77 -1.61
N GLN A 55 -4.31 -0.66 -0.43
CA GLN A 55 -4.12 -1.80 0.47
C GLN A 55 -5.45 -2.41 0.89
N LYS A 56 -6.43 -1.57 1.17
CA LYS A 56 -7.77 -2.03 1.54
C LYS A 56 -8.40 -2.82 0.39
N GLU A 57 -8.38 -2.28 -0.82
CA GLU A 57 -8.94 -2.95 -2.00
C GLU A 57 -8.21 -4.25 -2.32
N LEU A 58 -6.89 -4.24 -2.27
CA LEU A 58 -6.09 -5.45 -2.50
C LEU A 58 -6.34 -6.50 -1.42
N GLY A 59 -6.47 -6.05 -0.16
CA GLY A 59 -6.79 -6.94 0.95
C GLY A 59 -8.13 -7.63 0.77
N GLU A 60 -9.16 -6.89 0.38
CA GLU A 60 -10.48 -7.43 0.10
C GLU A 60 -10.44 -8.44 -1.05
N LEU A 61 -9.73 -8.11 -2.12
CA LEU A 61 -9.58 -9.01 -3.26
C LEU A 61 -8.87 -10.31 -2.87
N MET A 62 -7.81 -10.22 -2.06
CA MET A 62 -7.09 -11.40 -1.57
C MET A 62 -7.98 -12.28 -0.69
N ILE A 63 -8.81 -11.68 0.16
CA ILE A 63 -9.75 -12.41 1.00
C ILE A 63 -10.76 -13.16 0.13
N GLU A 64 -11.31 -12.51 -0.88
CA GLU A 64 -12.25 -13.15 -1.82
C GLU A 64 -11.62 -14.33 -2.55
N ARG A 65 -10.40 -14.17 -3.05
CA ARG A 65 -9.67 -15.24 -3.73
C ARG A 65 -9.41 -16.41 -2.82
N LYS A 66 -9.07 -16.14 -1.56
CA LYS A 66 -8.85 -17.18 -0.57
C LYS A 66 -10.15 -17.95 -0.29
N LYS A 67 -11.26 -17.24 -0.11
CA LYS A 67 -12.57 -17.87 0.09
C LYS A 67 -12.96 -18.77 -1.08
N THR A 68 -12.75 -18.28 -2.28
CA THR A 68 -13.05 -19.05 -3.50
C THR A 68 -12.21 -20.32 -3.56
N ALA A 69 -10.92 -20.22 -3.28
CA ALA A 69 -10.02 -21.37 -3.26
C ALA A 69 -10.42 -22.37 -2.18
N ASP A 70 -10.71 -21.89 -0.96
CA ASP A 70 -11.15 -22.74 0.15
C ASP A 70 -12.43 -23.49 -0.20
N ASN A 71 -13.40 -22.79 -0.80
CA ASN A 71 -14.66 -23.42 -1.23
C ASN A 71 -14.44 -24.48 -2.31
N TYR A 72 -13.54 -24.20 -3.24
CA TYR A 72 -13.17 -25.16 -4.28
C TYR A 72 -12.59 -26.44 -3.68
N TYR A 73 -11.66 -26.32 -2.75
CA TYR A 73 -11.06 -27.47 -2.06
C TYR A 73 -12.07 -28.25 -1.22
N LYS A 74 -12.95 -27.55 -0.52
CA LYS A 74 -14.02 -28.20 0.27
C LYS A 74 -14.94 -29.03 -0.62
N ASN A 75 -15.36 -28.46 -1.75
CA ASN A 75 -16.24 -29.15 -2.68
C ASN A 75 -15.56 -30.37 -3.30
N LYS A 76 -14.26 -30.25 -3.61
CA LYS A 76 -13.48 -31.35 -4.16
C LYS A 76 -13.37 -32.51 -3.16
N HIS A 77 -13.19 -32.23 -1.87
CA HIS A 77 -13.13 -33.24 -0.82
C HIS A 77 -14.47 -33.89 -0.59
N LYS A 78 -15.58 -33.14 -0.69
CA LYS A 78 -16.92 -33.69 -0.50
C LYS A 78 -17.33 -34.69 -1.59
N LYS A 79 -16.75 -34.58 -2.78
CA LYS A 79 -17.07 -35.49 -3.89
C LYS A 79 -16.37 -36.83 -3.79
N LYS A 80 -15.52 -36.99 -2.80
CA LYS A 80 -14.89 -38.28 -2.50
C LYS A 80 -15.73 -39.03 -1.45
#